data_2c4255335a007391c7c9013aa22ca696
#
_entry.id   2c4255335a007391c7c9013aa22ca696
#
_cell.length_a   1.000
_cell.length_b   1.000
_cell.length_c   1.000
_cell.angle_alpha   90.00
_cell.angle_beta   90.00
_cell.angle_gamma   90.00
#
_symmetry.space_group_name_H-M   'P 1'
#
loop_
_entity.id
_entity.type
_entity.pdbx_description
1 polymer ?
#
loop_
_entity_poly.entity_id
_entity_poly.type
_entity_poly.pdbx_seq_one_letter_code
_entity_poly.pdbx_strand_id
1 'polypeptide(L)'
;MNEQSPGTWSFADLAVTALPIRHTAQSLGYRIASADGSTAAFSGDADECDELVDLARDADLFVCDAAFPDGGKKEGHLTPGLAASYAQRAATRTLLLTHFYPECDGHDVVAAARAEFGGEVIAATDLWSRVL
;
A
#
# COMPACT_ATOMS: atom_id res chain seq x y z
N MET A 1 0.41 22.61 -14.75
CA MET A 1 0.32 21.32 -14.00
C MET A 1 -0.07 21.67 -12.58
N ASN A 2 -1.22 21.24 -12.11
CA ASN A 2 -1.58 21.47 -10.70
C ASN A 2 -0.81 20.44 -9.87
N GLU A 3 0.12 20.90 -9.05
CA GLU A 3 0.75 20.05 -8.05
C GLU A 3 -0.34 19.59 -7.07
N GLN A 4 -0.46 18.27 -6.89
CA GLN A 4 -1.40 17.73 -5.95
C GLN A 4 -0.85 17.93 -4.52
N SER A 5 -1.69 18.48 -3.67
CA SER A 5 -1.42 18.63 -2.24
C SER A 5 -2.27 17.64 -1.45
N PRO A 6 -1.93 17.34 -0.18
CA PRO A 6 -2.80 16.55 0.67
C PRO A 6 -4.23 17.10 0.69
N GLY A 7 -5.23 16.22 0.63
CA GLY A 7 -6.63 16.62 0.61
C GLY A 7 -7.56 15.52 0.09
N THR A 8 -8.81 15.89 -0.09
CA THR A 8 -9.85 15.01 -0.65
C THR A 8 -10.52 15.69 -1.83
N TRP A 9 -10.68 14.97 -2.92
CA TRP A 9 -11.35 15.42 -4.12
C TRP A 9 -12.43 14.42 -4.54
N SER A 10 -13.47 14.90 -5.19
CA SER A 10 -14.49 14.06 -5.83
C SER A 10 -14.29 14.08 -7.34
N PHE A 11 -14.34 12.92 -7.95
CA PHE A 11 -14.28 12.73 -9.39
C PHE A 11 -15.30 11.69 -9.81
N ALA A 12 -16.38 12.14 -10.50
CA ALA A 12 -17.55 11.33 -10.80
C ALA A 12 -18.12 10.70 -9.51
N ASP A 13 -18.17 9.37 -9.42
CA ASP A 13 -18.63 8.58 -8.27
C ASP A 13 -17.48 8.12 -7.35
N LEU A 14 -16.28 8.67 -7.56
CA LEU A 14 -15.11 8.38 -6.75
C LEU A 14 -14.74 9.55 -5.83
N ALA A 15 -14.39 9.24 -4.59
CA ALA A 15 -13.72 10.16 -3.68
C ALA A 15 -12.26 9.74 -3.56
N VAL A 16 -11.34 10.68 -3.82
CA VAL A 16 -9.89 10.45 -3.75
C VAL A 16 -9.32 11.27 -2.61
N THR A 17 -8.70 10.61 -1.65
CA THR A 17 -7.98 11.24 -0.54
C THR A 17 -6.50 11.03 -0.73
N ALA A 18 -5.69 12.09 -0.63
CA ALA A 18 -4.23 12.01 -0.62
C ALA A 18 -3.68 12.43 0.74
N LEU A 19 -2.78 11.63 1.28
CA LEU A 19 -2.03 11.90 2.50
C LEU A 19 -0.54 11.94 2.20
N PRO A 20 0.24 12.80 2.88
CA PRO A 20 1.69 12.75 2.77
C PRO A 20 2.17 11.40 3.29
N ILE A 21 3.10 10.79 2.57
CA ILE A 21 3.77 9.56 3.03
C ILE A 21 5.28 9.78 3.02
N ARG A 22 5.99 8.99 3.84
CA ARG A 22 7.44 9.13 3.96
C ARG A 22 8.14 8.42 2.80
N HIS A 23 8.73 9.18 1.90
CA HIS A 23 9.67 8.75 0.87
C HIS A 23 10.46 9.98 0.39
N THR A 24 9.79 10.96 -0.20
CA THR A 24 10.30 12.30 -0.50
C THR A 24 9.39 13.36 0.12
N ALA A 25 9.81 14.62 0.12
CA ALA A 25 8.99 15.72 0.65
C ALA A 25 7.66 15.93 -0.10
N GLN A 26 7.53 15.43 -1.32
CA GLN A 26 6.34 15.56 -2.17
C GLN A 26 5.56 14.25 -2.33
N SER A 27 6.01 13.15 -1.71
CA SER A 27 5.38 11.85 -1.88
C SER A 27 4.01 11.80 -1.20
N LEU A 28 3.02 11.29 -1.94
CA LEU A 28 1.64 11.13 -1.50
C LEU A 28 1.19 9.68 -1.67
N GLY A 29 0.50 9.16 -0.69
CA GLY A 29 -0.32 7.96 -0.81
C GLY A 29 -1.77 8.35 -1.12
N TYR A 30 -2.51 7.46 -1.73
CA TYR A 30 -3.88 7.71 -2.18
C TYR A 30 -4.86 6.68 -1.65
N ARG A 31 -6.04 7.14 -1.24
CA ARG A 31 -7.21 6.31 -0.94
C ARG A 31 -8.31 6.67 -1.92
N ILE A 32 -8.88 5.67 -2.57
CA ILE A 32 -9.98 5.82 -3.50
C ILE A 32 -11.19 5.09 -2.91
N ALA A 33 -12.28 5.79 -2.75
CA ALA A 33 -13.57 5.23 -2.31
C ALA A 33 -14.60 5.42 -3.40
N SER A 34 -15.28 4.35 -3.78
CA SER A 34 -16.40 4.36 -4.72
C SER A 34 -17.72 4.63 -3.98
N ALA A 35 -18.73 5.12 -4.71
CA ALA A 35 -20.06 5.37 -4.18
C ALA A 35 -20.76 4.11 -3.64
N ASP A 36 -20.38 2.92 -4.09
CA ASP A 36 -20.88 1.63 -3.59
C ASP A 36 -20.22 1.19 -2.27
N GLY A 37 -19.23 1.93 -1.78
CA GLY A 37 -18.49 1.66 -0.55
C GLY A 37 -17.19 0.89 -0.74
N SER A 38 -16.87 0.44 -1.96
CA SER A 38 -15.58 -0.22 -2.26
C SER A 38 -14.41 0.75 -2.07
N THR A 39 -13.32 0.28 -1.49
CA THR A 39 -12.16 1.13 -1.17
C THR A 39 -10.84 0.48 -1.53
N ALA A 40 -9.96 1.26 -2.15
CA ALA A 40 -8.57 0.87 -2.41
C ALA A 40 -7.60 1.95 -1.90
N ALA A 41 -6.50 1.53 -1.31
CA ALA A 41 -5.43 2.41 -0.86
C ALA A 41 -4.12 2.06 -1.58
N PHE A 42 -3.31 3.08 -1.86
CA PHE A 42 -2.05 2.97 -2.59
C PHE A 42 -0.97 3.72 -1.82
N SER A 43 0.06 3.03 -1.38
CA SER A 43 1.17 3.69 -0.69
C SER A 43 2.01 4.55 -1.63
N GLY A 44 2.15 4.16 -2.92
CA GLY A 44 3.29 4.58 -3.72
C GLY A 44 4.59 4.05 -3.12
N ASP A 45 5.73 4.60 -3.52
CA ASP A 45 7.00 4.31 -2.86
C ASP A 45 6.96 4.91 -1.46
N ALA A 46 7.13 4.09 -0.44
CA ALA A 46 6.89 4.48 0.95
C ALA A 46 7.86 3.85 1.93
N ASP A 47 8.27 4.63 2.91
CA ASP A 47 8.91 4.16 4.13
C ASP A 47 7.89 4.16 5.29
N GLU A 48 8.32 3.73 6.45
CA GLU A 48 7.50 3.64 7.65
C GLU A 48 6.95 5.00 8.07
N CYS A 49 5.62 5.13 8.08
CA CYS A 49 4.91 6.31 8.59
C CYS A 49 3.48 5.94 9.00
N ASP A 50 2.94 6.66 9.99
CA ASP A 50 1.61 6.35 10.53
C ASP A 50 0.48 6.68 9.55
N GLU A 51 0.70 7.56 8.60
CA GLU A 51 -0.24 7.92 7.54
C GLU A 51 -0.64 6.70 6.68
N LEU A 52 0.21 5.68 6.57
CA LEU A 52 -0.12 4.43 5.89
C LEU A 52 -1.29 3.70 6.57
N VAL A 53 -1.38 3.74 7.90
CA VAL A 53 -2.52 3.16 8.63
C VAL A 53 -3.80 3.93 8.34
N ASP A 54 -3.75 5.26 8.36
CA ASP A 54 -4.93 6.09 8.09
C ASP A 54 -5.41 5.92 6.64
N LEU A 55 -4.47 5.84 5.70
CA LEU A 55 -4.75 5.64 4.28
C LEU A 55 -5.46 4.30 4.02
N ALA A 56 -4.95 3.24 4.62
CA ALA A 56 -5.41 1.87 4.39
C ALA A 56 -6.54 1.42 5.34
N ARG A 57 -6.98 2.26 6.26
CA ARG A 57 -7.98 1.90 7.29
C ARG A 57 -9.23 1.29 6.69
N ASP A 58 -9.53 0.04 7.09
CA ASP A 58 -10.69 -0.74 6.62
C ASP A 58 -10.80 -0.86 5.08
N ALA A 59 -9.71 -0.68 4.34
CA ALA A 59 -9.72 -0.78 2.89
C ALA A 59 -9.96 -2.22 2.42
N ASP A 60 -10.69 -2.38 1.31
CA ASP A 60 -10.86 -3.69 0.67
C ASP A 60 -9.55 -4.17 0.04
N LEU A 61 -8.75 -3.22 -0.49
CA LEU A 61 -7.45 -3.48 -1.08
C LEU A 61 -6.44 -2.44 -0.62
N PHE A 62 -5.28 -2.88 -0.16
CA PHE A 62 -4.12 -2.03 0.09
C PHE A 62 -2.97 -2.46 -0.82
N VAL A 63 -2.64 -1.61 -1.78
CA VAL A 63 -1.49 -1.75 -2.69
C VAL A 63 -0.31 -1.07 -2.02
N CYS A 64 0.70 -1.84 -1.62
CA CYS A 64 1.76 -1.36 -0.75
C CYS A 64 3.15 -1.70 -1.28
N ASP A 65 4.06 -0.73 -1.14
CA ASP A 65 5.50 -0.92 -1.35
C ASP A 65 6.01 -2.10 -0.52
N ALA A 66 6.81 -2.96 -1.15
CA ALA A 66 7.50 -4.08 -0.53
C ALA A 66 8.83 -4.34 -1.26
N ALA A 67 9.60 -3.27 -1.46
CA ALA A 67 10.71 -3.23 -2.40
C ALA A 67 11.88 -4.16 -2.04
N PHE A 68 12.11 -4.42 -0.75
CA PHE A 68 13.25 -5.22 -0.27
C PHE A 68 12.80 -6.36 0.64
N PRO A 69 13.49 -7.51 0.65
CA PRO A 69 13.13 -8.61 1.55
C PRO A 69 13.29 -8.22 3.02
N ASP A 70 12.56 -8.89 3.90
CA ASP A 70 12.74 -8.73 5.35
C ASP A 70 14.21 -9.05 5.72
N GLY A 71 14.81 -8.21 6.55
CA GLY A 71 16.25 -8.25 6.84
C GLY A 71 17.13 -7.50 5.84
N GLY A 72 16.60 -7.11 4.68
CA GLY A 72 17.29 -6.30 3.67
C GLY A 72 16.71 -4.90 3.50
N LYS A 73 15.92 -4.41 4.47
CA LYS A 73 15.28 -3.10 4.41
C LYS A 73 16.26 -1.99 4.09
N LYS A 74 15.88 -1.10 3.17
CA LYS A 74 16.59 0.14 2.84
C LYS A 74 15.71 1.35 3.13
N GLU A 75 16.34 2.47 3.43
CA GLU A 75 15.66 3.74 3.66
C GLU A 75 14.81 4.13 2.43
N GLY A 76 13.65 4.68 2.68
CA GLY A 76 12.70 5.10 1.63
C GLY A 76 11.72 4.03 1.18
N HIS A 77 11.88 2.77 1.61
CA HIS A 77 11.05 1.65 1.16
C HIS A 77 10.66 0.71 2.30
N LEU A 78 9.58 -0.04 2.09
CA LEU A 78 9.11 -1.08 3.00
C LEU A 78 9.61 -2.47 2.59
N THR A 79 9.35 -3.43 3.46
CA THR A 79 9.52 -4.86 3.24
C THR A 79 8.15 -5.55 3.29
N PRO A 80 8.02 -6.81 2.81
CA PRO A 80 6.76 -7.55 2.91
C PRO A 80 6.20 -7.62 4.33
N GLY A 81 7.02 -7.89 5.33
CA GLY A 81 6.59 -7.94 6.73
C GLY A 81 6.14 -6.58 7.26
N LEU A 82 6.85 -5.49 6.93
CA LEU A 82 6.43 -4.14 7.31
C LEU A 82 5.13 -3.72 6.64
N ALA A 83 4.98 -3.94 5.32
CA ALA A 83 3.73 -3.69 4.60
C ALA A 83 2.55 -4.45 5.24
N ALA A 84 2.77 -5.71 5.60
CA ALA A 84 1.80 -6.56 6.27
C ALA A 84 1.43 -6.05 7.68
N SER A 85 2.40 -5.57 8.45
CA SER A 85 2.17 -4.95 9.76
C SER A 85 1.26 -3.72 9.64
N TYR A 86 1.48 -2.86 8.63
CA TYR A 86 0.59 -1.73 8.36
C TYR A 86 -0.81 -2.17 7.94
N ALA A 87 -0.93 -3.17 7.07
CA ALA A 87 -2.21 -3.74 6.66
C ALA A 87 -2.99 -4.31 7.86
N GLN A 88 -2.31 -5.01 8.78
CA GLN A 88 -2.89 -5.55 10.01
C GLN A 88 -3.40 -4.43 10.94
N ARG A 89 -2.59 -3.40 11.16
CA ARG A 89 -2.97 -2.23 11.98
C ARG A 89 -4.14 -1.45 11.37
N ALA A 90 -4.22 -1.40 10.05
CA ALA A 90 -5.28 -0.72 9.31
C ALA A 90 -6.57 -1.56 9.16
N ALA A 91 -6.56 -2.82 9.56
CA ALA A 91 -7.66 -3.76 9.36
C ALA A 91 -8.09 -3.90 7.88
N THR A 92 -7.14 -3.87 6.98
CA THR A 92 -7.35 -4.06 5.54
C THR A 92 -7.80 -5.49 5.25
N ARG A 93 -8.56 -5.73 4.19
CA ARG A 93 -8.97 -7.08 3.79
C ARG A 93 -7.93 -7.82 2.97
N THR A 94 -7.39 -7.15 1.94
CA THR A 94 -6.40 -7.71 1.02
C THR A 94 -5.19 -6.79 0.95
N LEU A 95 -4.00 -7.36 1.11
CA LEU A 95 -2.71 -6.70 0.88
C LEU A 95 -2.13 -7.16 -0.44
N LEU A 96 -1.91 -6.23 -1.37
CA LEU A 96 -1.20 -6.45 -2.62
C LEU A 96 0.20 -5.86 -2.50
N LEU A 97 1.19 -6.71 -2.41
CA LEU A 97 2.60 -6.33 -2.37
C LEU A 97 3.09 -5.99 -3.77
N THR A 98 3.80 -4.89 -3.92
CA THR A 98 4.32 -4.42 -5.21
C THR A 98 5.69 -3.77 -5.09
N HIS A 99 6.24 -3.29 -6.22
CA HIS A 99 7.50 -2.55 -6.28
C HIS A 99 8.74 -3.38 -5.93
N PHE A 100 8.72 -4.68 -6.19
CA PHE A 100 9.85 -5.57 -5.87
C PHE A 100 11.11 -5.21 -6.64
N TYR A 101 12.22 -5.08 -5.93
CA TYR A 101 13.56 -5.01 -6.50
C TYR A 101 14.17 -6.41 -6.63
N PRO A 102 15.24 -6.57 -7.45
CA PRO A 102 15.88 -7.87 -7.66
C PRO A 102 16.35 -8.55 -6.38
N GLU A 103 16.58 -7.79 -5.31
CA GLU A 103 16.90 -8.32 -3.98
C GLU A 103 15.79 -9.19 -3.38
N CYS A 104 14.56 -9.07 -3.88
CA CYS A 104 13.44 -9.95 -3.50
C CYS A 104 13.49 -11.31 -4.19
N ASP A 105 14.30 -11.48 -5.24
CA ASP A 105 14.40 -12.73 -5.97
C ASP A 105 14.86 -13.87 -5.05
N GLY A 106 14.17 -14.99 -5.10
CA GLY A 106 14.43 -16.14 -4.24
C GLY A 106 13.88 -16.04 -2.82
N HIS A 107 13.22 -14.92 -2.44
CA HIS A 107 12.51 -14.77 -1.16
C HIS A 107 11.02 -15.05 -1.33
N ASP A 108 10.43 -15.75 -0.35
CA ASP A 108 8.97 -15.93 -0.30
C ASP A 108 8.33 -14.71 0.38
N VAL A 109 8.09 -13.67 -0.42
CA VAL A 109 7.53 -12.40 0.05
C VAL A 109 6.10 -12.55 0.60
N VAL A 110 5.33 -13.53 0.09
CA VAL A 110 3.98 -13.82 0.55
C VAL A 110 4.02 -14.49 1.93
N ALA A 111 4.90 -15.46 2.13
CA ALA A 111 5.07 -16.09 3.44
C ALA A 111 5.55 -15.11 4.50
N ALA A 112 6.50 -14.22 4.16
CA ALA A 112 6.98 -13.17 5.05
C ALA A 112 5.83 -12.24 5.49
N ALA A 113 5.00 -11.79 4.56
CA ALA A 113 3.85 -10.93 4.88
C ALA A 113 2.78 -11.68 5.70
N ARG A 114 2.49 -12.94 5.40
CA ARG A 114 1.51 -13.75 6.16
C ARG A 114 1.90 -14.00 7.60
N ALA A 115 3.16 -13.87 7.95
CA ALA A 115 3.60 -13.94 9.35
C ALA A 115 3.07 -12.76 10.19
N GLU A 116 2.79 -11.60 9.57
CA GLU A 116 2.39 -10.36 10.22
C GLU A 116 0.93 -9.95 9.93
N PHE A 117 0.26 -10.57 8.96
CA PHE A 117 -1.08 -10.19 8.52
C PHE A 117 -1.99 -11.39 8.33
N GLY A 118 -3.17 -11.35 8.97
CA GLY A 118 -4.17 -12.43 8.92
C GLY A 118 -5.12 -12.38 7.73
N GLY A 119 -5.07 -11.32 6.91
CA GLY A 119 -5.90 -11.18 5.72
C GLY A 119 -5.30 -11.85 4.48
N GLU A 120 -5.89 -11.59 3.33
CA GLU A 120 -5.38 -12.10 2.05
C GLU A 120 -4.11 -11.35 1.63
N VAL A 121 -3.06 -12.08 1.28
CA VAL A 121 -1.80 -11.53 0.76
C VAL A 121 -1.56 -12.01 -0.67
N ILE A 122 -1.27 -11.07 -1.56
CA ILE A 122 -0.96 -11.31 -2.97
C ILE A 122 0.34 -10.58 -3.32
N ALA A 123 1.25 -11.25 -4.01
CA ALA A 123 2.37 -10.60 -4.69
C ALA A 123 1.90 -10.17 -6.09
N ALA A 124 2.04 -8.89 -6.41
CA ALA A 124 1.63 -8.36 -7.70
C ALA A 124 2.46 -8.96 -8.84
N THR A 125 1.79 -9.25 -9.94
CA THR A 125 2.41 -9.58 -11.21
C THR A 125 1.90 -8.62 -12.27
N ASP A 126 2.62 -8.49 -13.38
CA ASP A 126 2.18 -7.65 -14.49
C ASP A 126 0.77 -8.08 -14.94
N LEU A 127 -0.05 -7.09 -15.25
CA LEU A 127 -1.43 -7.26 -15.69
C LEU A 127 -2.38 -7.91 -14.65
N TRP A 128 -1.96 -8.03 -13.38
CA TRP A 128 -2.88 -8.45 -12.32
C TRP A 128 -4.06 -7.47 -12.21
N SER A 129 -5.27 -7.98 -12.07
CA SER A 129 -6.48 -7.18 -11.94
C SER A 129 -7.48 -7.82 -10.98
N ARG A 130 -8.27 -6.99 -10.31
CA ARG A 130 -9.37 -7.40 -9.43
C ARG A 130 -10.49 -6.38 -9.50
N VAL A 131 -11.72 -6.85 -9.48
CA VAL A 131 -12.92 -6.03 -9.23
C VAL A 131 -13.18 -6.05 -7.72
N LEU A 132 -13.39 -4.87 -7.12
CA LEU A 132 -13.70 -4.68 -5.70
C LEU A 132 -15.20 -4.52 -5.49
#